data_d5338ba0aa358b5f7011fd505d84546f
#
_entry.id   d5338ba0aa358b5f7011fd505d84546f
#
_cell.length_a   1.000
_cell.length_b   1.000
_cell.length_c   1.000
_cell.angle_alpha   90.00
_cell.angle_beta   90.00
_cell.angle_gamma   90.00
#
_symmetry.space_group_name_H-M   'P 1'
#
loop_
_entity.id
_entity.type
_entity.pdbx_description
1 polymer ?
#
loop_
_entity_poly.entity_id
_entity_poly.type
_entity_poly.pdbx_seq_one_letter_code
_entity_poly.pdbx_strand_id
1 'polypeptide(L)'
;MVSVVNVVSSEKPLFRVLSLDGGGAKGFYTLGALKEVEALVECRLCEKFDLIYGTSTGAIIAALLGLGKTVDEVEGLYRKHLVSVMTRWLPSQKTAALEGLSAEVFGDLKFEAFKTDIGIVGTRWNEERPIIFKTNRRQAFFGKATFVPGFGCTIGDAVVGSCSAYPFFKKKFVITDKGERIEVRDGGFVANNPTLFAIVDATESLGIARNDVRVVSIGVGEYPSPKLPAWSLRKWVSKLPTVVFLQKTMEISTQSMDQLRKVIFREVATVRIHARYTHPEMATDMLEIDMEKLGLLWQRGRDCAREAESDLRKFLT
;
A
#
# COMPACT_ATOMS: atom_id res chain seq x y z
N MET A 1 -7.34 -59.33 1.50
CA MET A 1 -6.44 -58.18 1.30
C MET A 1 -7.30 -56.95 1.15
N VAL A 2 -7.35 -56.09 2.18
CA VAL A 2 -8.06 -54.82 2.10
C VAL A 2 -7.03 -53.79 1.68
N SER A 3 -7.16 -53.29 0.46
CA SER A 3 -6.30 -52.20 -0.03
C SER A 3 -6.70 -50.87 0.69
N VAL A 4 -5.82 -50.41 1.55
CA VAL A 4 -5.92 -49.08 2.16
C VAL A 4 -5.62 -48.08 1.05
N VAL A 5 -6.64 -47.42 0.51
CA VAL A 5 -6.48 -46.27 -0.34
C VAL A 5 -6.03 -45.13 0.57
N ASN A 6 -4.74 -44.80 0.53
CA ASN A 6 -4.23 -43.55 1.09
C ASN A 6 -4.84 -42.40 0.32
N VAL A 7 -5.88 -41.78 0.87
CA VAL A 7 -6.37 -40.48 0.42
C VAL A 7 -5.31 -39.46 0.87
N VAL A 8 -4.38 -39.18 -0.03
CA VAL A 8 -3.54 -37.98 0.11
C VAL A 8 -4.51 -36.80 -0.03
N SER A 9 -4.86 -36.20 1.09
CA SER A 9 -5.55 -34.92 1.10
C SER A 9 -4.60 -33.89 0.47
N SER A 10 -4.79 -33.59 -0.80
CA SER A 10 -4.14 -32.45 -1.42
C SER A 10 -4.74 -31.22 -0.78
N GLU A 11 -4.11 -30.74 0.31
CA GLU A 11 -4.45 -29.42 0.83
C GLU A 11 -4.25 -28.41 -0.31
N LYS A 12 -5.34 -27.75 -0.70
CA LYS A 12 -5.25 -26.67 -1.69
C LYS A 12 -4.27 -25.63 -1.18
N PRO A 13 -3.33 -25.16 -2.00
CA PRO A 13 -2.38 -24.15 -1.58
C PRO A 13 -3.13 -22.90 -1.13
N LEU A 14 -2.78 -22.36 0.04
CA LEU A 14 -3.34 -21.11 0.56
C LEU A 14 -2.97 -19.95 -0.35
N PHE A 15 -3.94 -19.08 -0.63
CA PHE A 15 -3.73 -17.84 -1.40
C PHE A 15 -3.38 -16.69 -0.43
N ARG A 16 -2.17 -16.16 -0.55
CA ARG A 16 -1.61 -15.17 0.37
C ARG A 16 -1.68 -13.76 -0.23
N VAL A 17 -2.27 -12.85 0.53
CA VAL A 17 -2.47 -11.45 0.15
C VAL A 17 -1.70 -10.54 1.09
N LEU A 18 -0.93 -9.61 0.54
CA LEU A 18 -0.31 -8.51 1.27
C LEU A 18 -1.02 -7.20 0.93
N SER A 19 -1.45 -6.46 1.93
CA SER A 19 -2.14 -5.17 1.76
C SER A 19 -1.43 -4.07 2.54
N LEU A 20 -1.06 -2.97 1.86
CA LEU A 20 -0.22 -1.90 2.38
C LEU A 20 -0.97 -0.56 2.34
N ASP A 21 -1.18 0.04 3.52
CA ASP A 21 -1.89 1.31 3.65
C ASP A 21 -1.08 2.50 3.13
N GLY A 22 -1.80 3.56 2.77
CA GLY A 22 -1.25 4.88 2.54
C GLY A 22 -0.90 5.61 3.83
N GLY A 23 0.03 6.57 3.77
CA GLY A 23 0.39 7.35 4.97
C GLY A 23 1.60 8.27 4.86
N GLY A 24 2.09 8.55 3.66
CA GLY A 24 3.24 9.44 3.43
C GLY A 24 4.50 8.96 4.16
N ALA A 25 5.15 9.83 4.91
CA ALA A 25 6.37 9.52 5.65
C ALA A 25 6.19 8.40 6.69
N LYS A 26 4.98 8.15 7.18
CA LYS A 26 4.69 7.05 8.10
C LYS A 26 4.90 5.65 7.47
N GLY A 27 5.16 5.55 6.17
CA GLY A 27 5.57 4.32 5.48
C GLY A 27 6.83 3.66 6.06
N PHE A 28 7.64 4.37 6.84
CA PHE A 28 8.75 3.76 7.59
C PHE A 28 8.26 2.71 8.61
N TYR A 29 7.10 2.91 9.21
CA TYR A 29 6.46 1.87 10.03
C TYR A 29 6.15 0.62 9.21
N THR A 30 5.58 0.80 8.02
CA THR A 30 5.29 -0.32 7.10
C THR A 30 6.56 -1.08 6.73
N LEU A 31 7.65 -0.37 6.41
CA LEU A 31 8.94 -0.99 6.09
C LEU A 31 9.53 -1.76 7.27
N GLY A 32 9.44 -1.21 8.48
CA GLY A 32 9.85 -1.91 9.69
C GLY A 32 9.06 -3.21 9.90
N ALA A 33 7.74 -3.18 9.73
CA ALA A 33 6.91 -4.38 9.82
C ALA A 33 7.26 -5.41 8.73
N LEU A 34 7.44 -4.97 7.49
CA LEU A 34 7.82 -5.84 6.37
C LEU A 34 9.18 -6.49 6.57
N LYS A 35 10.12 -5.83 7.26
CA LYS A 35 11.43 -6.41 7.58
C LYS A 35 11.31 -7.67 8.41
N GLU A 36 10.41 -7.68 9.41
CA GLU A 36 10.16 -8.88 10.23
C GLU A 36 9.39 -9.95 9.42
N VAL A 37 8.47 -9.55 8.55
CA VAL A 37 7.75 -10.47 7.66
C VAL A 37 8.70 -11.14 6.67
N GLU A 38 9.62 -10.39 6.03
CA GLU A 38 10.61 -10.93 5.10
C GLU A 38 11.58 -11.89 5.80
N ALA A 39 12.03 -11.52 7.00
CA ALA A 39 12.88 -12.39 7.82
C ALA A 39 12.18 -13.70 8.22
N LEU A 40 10.86 -13.64 8.48
CA LEU A 40 10.08 -14.82 8.86
C LEU A 40 9.91 -15.81 7.71
N VAL A 41 9.75 -15.32 6.46
CA VAL A 41 9.51 -16.17 5.28
C VAL A 41 10.80 -16.59 4.57
N GLU A 42 11.93 -15.98 4.89
CA GLU A 42 13.28 -16.27 4.36
C GLU A 42 13.37 -16.23 2.81
N CYS A 43 12.44 -15.50 2.17
CA CYS A 43 12.41 -15.31 0.72
C CYS A 43 11.89 -13.90 0.38
N ARG A 44 11.98 -13.51 -0.90
CA ARG A 44 11.41 -12.25 -1.35
C ARG A 44 9.89 -12.26 -1.20
N LEU A 45 9.30 -11.14 -0.81
CA LEU A 45 7.87 -11.08 -0.54
C LEU A 45 7.00 -11.33 -1.79
N CYS A 46 7.49 -11.02 -2.99
CA CYS A 46 6.82 -11.38 -4.23
C CYS A 46 6.79 -12.90 -4.54
N GLU A 47 7.62 -13.68 -3.87
CA GLU A 47 7.63 -15.15 -3.99
C GLU A 47 6.68 -15.79 -2.98
N LYS A 48 6.38 -15.07 -1.89
CA LYS A 48 5.52 -15.57 -0.81
C LYS A 48 4.06 -15.15 -0.95
N PHE A 49 3.82 -13.93 -1.44
CA PHE A 49 2.48 -13.39 -1.62
C PHE A 49 2.03 -13.49 -3.07
N ASP A 50 0.85 -14.08 -3.27
CA ASP A 50 0.23 -14.26 -4.59
C ASP A 50 -0.36 -12.95 -5.12
N LEU A 51 -0.71 -12.03 -4.20
CA LEU A 51 -1.31 -10.73 -4.52
C LEU A 51 -0.82 -9.66 -3.54
N ILE A 52 -0.31 -8.54 -4.06
CA ILE A 52 0.11 -7.39 -3.23
C ILE A 52 -0.69 -6.15 -3.64
N TYR A 53 -1.35 -5.53 -2.67
CA TYR A 53 -2.09 -4.29 -2.85
C TYR A 53 -1.44 -3.13 -2.12
N GLY A 54 -1.48 -1.94 -2.72
CA GLY A 54 -0.96 -0.73 -2.07
C GLY A 54 -1.71 0.55 -2.45
N THR A 55 -1.76 1.48 -1.50
CA THR A 55 -2.29 2.83 -1.68
C THR A 55 -1.22 3.86 -1.36
N SER A 56 -1.04 4.88 -2.21
CA SER A 56 -0.10 5.99 -1.96
C SER A 56 1.30 5.47 -1.62
N THR A 57 1.84 5.78 -0.45
CA THR A 57 3.09 5.20 0.09
C THR A 57 3.12 3.68 -0.02
N GLY A 58 2.02 3.01 0.35
CA GLY A 58 1.89 1.56 0.21
C GLY A 58 1.98 1.09 -1.23
N ALA A 59 1.56 1.92 -2.22
CA ALA A 59 1.70 1.61 -3.63
C ALA A 59 3.15 1.65 -4.12
N ILE A 60 3.96 2.59 -3.61
CA ILE A 60 5.41 2.63 -3.88
C ILE A 60 6.05 1.32 -3.38
N ILE A 61 5.78 0.96 -2.13
CA ILE A 61 6.34 -0.25 -1.50
C ILE A 61 5.86 -1.50 -2.23
N ALA A 62 4.55 -1.62 -2.50
CA ALA A 62 3.97 -2.75 -3.23
C ALA A 62 4.59 -2.93 -4.62
N ALA A 63 4.77 -1.84 -5.38
CA ALA A 63 5.40 -1.90 -6.70
C ALA A 63 6.85 -2.39 -6.63
N LEU A 64 7.64 -1.88 -5.69
CA LEU A 64 9.03 -2.30 -5.53
C LEU A 64 9.15 -3.78 -5.10
N LEU A 65 8.33 -4.21 -4.14
CA LEU A 65 8.26 -5.61 -3.73
C LEU A 65 7.82 -6.51 -4.89
N GLY A 66 6.78 -6.10 -5.63
CA GLY A 66 6.29 -6.84 -6.80
C GLY A 66 7.30 -6.97 -7.93
N LEU A 67 8.24 -6.03 -8.06
CA LEU A 67 9.39 -6.13 -8.96
C LEU A 67 10.49 -7.05 -8.42
N GLY A 68 10.33 -7.59 -7.21
CA GLY A 68 11.26 -8.52 -6.59
C GLY A 68 12.39 -7.86 -5.81
N LYS A 69 12.22 -6.62 -5.37
CA LYS A 69 13.16 -6.00 -4.45
C LYS A 69 12.98 -6.55 -3.04
N THR A 70 14.09 -6.65 -2.29
CA THR A 70 14.08 -6.96 -0.87
C THR A 70 13.60 -5.74 -0.07
N VAL A 71 13.15 -5.96 1.16
CA VAL A 71 12.73 -4.86 2.05
C VAL A 71 13.88 -3.88 2.32
N ASP A 72 15.12 -4.36 2.42
CA ASP A 72 16.31 -3.50 2.60
C ASP A 72 16.54 -2.59 1.38
N GLU A 73 16.40 -3.11 0.16
CA GLU A 73 16.49 -2.30 -1.07
C GLU A 73 15.40 -1.23 -1.11
N VAL A 74 14.16 -1.60 -0.74
CA VAL A 74 13.03 -0.67 -0.69
C VAL A 74 13.27 0.40 0.37
N GLU A 75 13.74 0.04 1.56
CA GLU A 75 14.06 0.98 2.64
C GLU A 75 15.16 1.96 2.21
N GLY A 76 16.23 1.46 1.56
CA GLY A 76 17.31 2.30 1.04
C GLY A 76 16.81 3.36 0.06
N LEU A 77 15.97 2.96 -0.90
CA LEU A 77 15.33 3.89 -1.83
C LEU A 77 14.42 4.89 -1.11
N TYR A 78 13.65 4.42 -0.14
CA TYR A 78 12.74 5.25 0.62
C TYR A 78 13.49 6.31 1.44
N ARG A 79 14.57 5.93 2.14
CA ARG A 79 15.44 6.85 2.89
C ARG A 79 16.11 7.88 1.96
N LYS A 80 16.63 7.44 0.83
CA LYS A 80 17.30 8.31 -0.15
C LYS A 80 16.35 9.38 -0.72
N HIS A 81 15.12 9.03 -1.03
CA HIS A 81 14.27 9.85 -1.89
C HIS A 81 13.11 10.54 -1.16
N LEU A 82 12.50 9.90 -0.14
CA LEU A 82 11.33 10.46 0.54
C LEU A 82 11.61 11.85 1.10
N VAL A 83 12.74 12.01 1.81
CA VAL A 83 13.10 13.29 2.43
C VAL A 83 13.25 14.35 1.35
N SER A 84 13.88 14.03 0.21
CA SER A 84 14.07 14.98 -0.89
C SER A 84 12.75 15.45 -1.51
N VAL A 85 11.72 14.58 -1.57
CA VAL A 85 10.37 14.92 -2.03
C VAL A 85 9.64 15.75 -0.97
N MET A 86 9.68 15.34 0.29
CA MET A 86 8.89 15.97 1.36
C MET A 86 9.43 17.34 1.78
N THR A 87 10.71 17.62 1.63
CA THR A 87 11.33 18.93 1.93
C THR A 87 10.99 20.01 0.92
N ARG A 88 10.46 19.67 -0.25
CA ARG A 88 10.02 20.69 -1.24
C ARG A 88 8.82 21.46 -0.71
N TRP A 89 8.74 22.76 -1.05
CA TRP A 89 7.71 23.66 -0.52
C TRP A 89 6.44 23.65 -1.37
N LEU A 90 6.61 23.75 -2.71
CA LEU A 90 5.50 23.89 -3.63
C LEU A 90 5.00 22.52 -4.12
N PRO A 91 3.68 22.32 -4.28
CA PRO A 91 3.11 21.10 -4.84
C PRO A 91 3.71 20.72 -6.20
N SER A 92 4.05 21.72 -7.04
CA SER A 92 4.73 21.48 -8.33
C SER A 92 6.13 20.88 -8.16
N GLN A 93 6.89 21.36 -7.16
CA GLN A 93 8.24 20.85 -6.89
C GLN A 93 8.20 19.45 -6.29
N LYS A 94 7.23 19.18 -5.39
CA LYS A 94 7.00 17.84 -4.83
C LYS A 94 6.63 16.85 -5.93
N THR A 95 5.73 17.23 -6.81
CA THR A 95 5.31 16.40 -7.94
C THR A 95 6.48 16.12 -8.88
N ALA A 96 7.23 17.15 -9.28
CA ALA A 96 8.39 16.97 -10.14
C ALA A 96 9.47 16.07 -9.51
N ALA A 97 9.69 16.19 -8.18
CA ALA A 97 10.61 15.32 -7.46
C ALA A 97 10.11 13.86 -7.42
N LEU A 98 8.80 13.65 -7.21
CA LEU A 98 8.18 12.32 -7.22
C LEU A 98 8.21 11.70 -8.63
N GLU A 99 7.97 12.48 -9.67
CA GLU A 99 8.06 12.03 -11.07
C GLU A 99 9.50 11.70 -11.46
N GLY A 100 10.47 12.53 -11.06
CA GLY A 100 11.89 12.27 -11.28
C GLY A 100 12.35 10.98 -10.59
N LEU A 101 11.95 10.79 -9.34
CA LEU A 101 12.18 9.54 -8.61
C LEU A 101 11.54 8.34 -9.33
N SER A 102 10.29 8.49 -9.75
CA SER A 102 9.56 7.44 -10.46
C SER A 102 10.28 7.04 -11.75
N ALA A 103 10.79 8.02 -12.51
CA ALA A 103 11.57 7.77 -13.71
C ALA A 103 12.92 7.06 -13.40
N GLU A 104 13.61 7.45 -12.31
CA GLU A 104 14.86 6.80 -11.88
C GLU A 104 14.65 5.34 -11.47
N VAL A 105 13.54 5.05 -10.74
CA VAL A 105 13.30 3.75 -10.10
C VAL A 105 12.56 2.78 -11.00
N PHE A 106 11.55 3.26 -11.73
CA PHE A 106 10.67 2.42 -12.56
C PHE A 106 10.94 2.58 -14.05
N GLY A 107 11.50 3.73 -14.51
CA GLY A 107 11.68 4.00 -15.92
C GLY A 107 10.39 3.79 -16.70
N ASP A 108 10.50 3.09 -17.84
CA ASP A 108 9.38 2.75 -18.73
C ASP A 108 8.76 1.37 -18.43
N LEU A 109 9.08 0.77 -17.27
CA LEU A 109 8.54 -0.54 -16.89
C LEU A 109 7.01 -0.51 -16.86
N LYS A 110 6.42 -1.54 -17.46
CA LYS A 110 4.97 -1.77 -17.46
C LYS A 110 4.61 -2.93 -16.53
N PHE A 111 3.33 -3.15 -16.35
CA PHE A 111 2.78 -4.08 -15.37
C PHE A 111 3.17 -5.54 -15.60
N GLU A 112 3.57 -5.88 -16.81
CA GLU A 112 4.10 -7.22 -17.17
C GLU A 112 5.46 -7.52 -16.52
N ALA A 113 6.18 -6.50 -16.01
CA ALA A 113 7.44 -6.66 -15.31
C ALA A 113 7.28 -7.19 -13.86
N PHE A 114 6.07 -7.12 -13.29
CA PHE A 114 5.81 -7.63 -11.96
C PHE A 114 5.93 -9.15 -11.87
N LYS A 115 6.46 -9.64 -10.76
CA LYS A 115 6.69 -11.07 -10.48
C LYS A 115 5.54 -11.73 -9.74
N THR A 116 4.62 -10.93 -9.20
CA THR A 116 3.39 -11.37 -8.54
C THR A 116 2.24 -10.46 -8.93
N ASP A 117 1.00 -10.84 -8.63
CA ASP A 117 -0.15 -10.01 -8.92
C ASP A 117 -0.16 -8.75 -8.05
N ILE A 118 -0.44 -7.60 -8.67
CA ILE A 118 -0.42 -6.29 -8.02
C ILE A 118 -1.76 -5.57 -8.20
N GLY A 119 -2.13 -4.79 -7.18
CA GLY A 119 -3.19 -3.79 -7.25
C GLY A 119 -2.72 -2.45 -6.69
N ILE A 120 -2.63 -1.41 -7.51
CA ILE A 120 -2.32 -0.04 -7.10
C ILE A 120 -3.61 0.77 -7.11
N VAL A 121 -4.00 1.28 -5.93
CA VAL A 121 -5.25 2.04 -5.77
C VAL A 121 -5.03 3.52 -6.07
N GLY A 122 -5.88 4.09 -6.91
CA GLY A 122 -5.98 5.51 -7.20
C GLY A 122 -7.43 5.98 -7.20
N THR A 123 -7.63 7.27 -7.34
CA THR A 123 -8.95 7.90 -7.51
C THR A 123 -9.06 8.48 -8.91
N ARG A 124 -10.02 8.02 -9.70
CA ARG A 124 -10.39 8.62 -11.00
C ARG A 124 -11.24 9.85 -10.69
N TRP A 125 -10.58 11.00 -10.69
CA TRP A 125 -11.11 12.20 -10.04
C TRP A 125 -12.38 12.75 -10.66
N ASN A 126 -12.40 12.86 -11.98
CA ASN A 126 -13.53 13.47 -12.68
C ASN A 126 -14.81 12.61 -12.65
N GLU A 127 -14.67 11.29 -12.41
CA GLU A 127 -15.79 10.38 -12.30
C GLU A 127 -16.07 9.93 -10.86
N GLU A 128 -15.36 10.53 -9.89
CA GLU A 128 -15.56 10.33 -8.44
C GLU A 128 -15.59 8.86 -8.02
N ARG A 129 -14.71 8.02 -8.62
CA ARG A 129 -14.69 6.58 -8.40
C ARG A 129 -13.30 6.00 -8.25
N PRO A 130 -13.18 4.78 -7.68
CA PRO A 130 -11.91 4.06 -7.66
C PRO A 130 -11.36 3.79 -9.05
N ILE A 131 -10.03 3.87 -9.19
CA ILE A 131 -9.28 3.21 -10.25
C ILE A 131 -8.25 2.32 -9.61
N ILE A 132 -8.16 1.07 -10.04
CA ILE A 132 -7.16 0.13 -9.54
C ILE A 132 -6.36 -0.38 -10.74
N PHE A 133 -5.07 -0.06 -10.74
CA PHE A 133 -4.14 -0.54 -11.75
C PHE A 133 -3.72 -1.96 -11.36
N LYS A 134 -4.02 -2.94 -12.21
CA LYS A 134 -3.88 -4.38 -11.92
C LYS A 134 -2.99 -5.06 -12.96
N THR A 135 -2.29 -6.10 -12.56
CA THR A 135 -1.38 -6.89 -13.42
C THR A 135 -2.11 -7.92 -14.26
N ASN A 136 -3.10 -8.59 -13.70
CA ASN A 136 -3.65 -9.80 -14.26
C ASN A 136 -5.08 -9.59 -14.77
N ARG A 137 -5.36 -10.09 -15.99
CA ARG A 137 -6.71 -10.08 -16.57
C ARG A 137 -7.75 -10.75 -15.66
N ARG A 138 -7.37 -11.79 -14.95
CA ARG A 138 -8.25 -12.49 -14.00
C ARG A 138 -8.71 -11.60 -12.85
N GLN A 139 -7.97 -10.52 -12.52
CA GLN A 139 -8.38 -9.50 -11.54
C GLN A 139 -9.44 -8.54 -12.09
N ALA A 140 -9.77 -8.59 -13.38
CA ALA A 140 -10.80 -7.72 -13.96
C ALA A 140 -12.19 -8.20 -13.54
N PHE A 141 -12.97 -7.30 -12.92
CA PHE A 141 -14.38 -7.58 -12.64
C PHE A 141 -15.13 -7.95 -13.92
N PHE A 142 -15.90 -9.03 -13.86
CA PHE A 142 -16.68 -9.58 -14.98
C PHE A 142 -15.84 -10.08 -16.19
N GLY A 143 -14.57 -10.42 -15.99
CA GLY A 143 -13.73 -11.08 -16.99
C GLY A 143 -13.65 -10.34 -18.33
N LYS A 144 -13.60 -9.00 -18.33
CA LYS A 144 -13.65 -8.18 -19.54
C LYS A 144 -12.53 -8.54 -20.51
N ALA A 145 -12.93 -8.91 -21.73
CA ALA A 145 -12.00 -9.25 -22.83
C ALA A 145 -11.03 -8.11 -23.19
N THR A 146 -11.38 -6.88 -22.84
CA THR A 146 -10.63 -5.65 -23.13
C THR A 146 -9.67 -5.22 -22.00
N PHE A 147 -9.38 -6.10 -21.04
CA PHE A 147 -8.44 -5.80 -19.97
C PHE A 147 -7.01 -5.71 -20.52
N VAL A 148 -6.34 -4.63 -20.13
CA VAL A 148 -4.91 -4.43 -20.36
C VAL A 148 -4.24 -4.18 -19.01
N PRO A 149 -3.12 -4.85 -18.66
CA PRO A 149 -2.40 -4.64 -17.41
C PRO A 149 -2.09 -3.16 -17.20
N GLY A 150 -2.43 -2.63 -16.00
CA GLY A 150 -2.27 -1.22 -15.68
C GLY A 150 -2.93 -0.23 -16.64
N PHE A 151 -3.95 -0.65 -17.41
CA PHE A 151 -4.53 0.13 -18.52
C PHE A 151 -3.49 0.55 -19.58
N GLY A 152 -2.34 -0.14 -19.67
CA GLY A 152 -1.26 0.14 -20.61
C GLY A 152 -0.31 1.28 -20.19
N CYS A 153 -0.52 1.92 -19.03
CA CYS A 153 0.40 2.92 -18.52
C CYS A 153 1.66 2.27 -17.89
N THR A 154 2.65 3.08 -17.58
CA THR A 154 3.84 2.64 -16.84
C THR A 154 3.52 2.40 -15.37
N ILE A 155 4.34 1.59 -14.70
CA ILE A 155 4.28 1.42 -13.24
C ILE A 155 4.46 2.78 -12.56
N GLY A 156 5.40 3.57 -13.05
CA GLY A 156 5.69 4.91 -12.53
C GLY A 156 4.47 5.83 -12.59
N ASP A 157 3.72 5.84 -13.69
CA ASP A 157 2.50 6.65 -13.82
C ASP A 157 1.42 6.25 -12.82
N ALA A 158 1.20 4.96 -12.64
CA ALA A 158 0.23 4.43 -11.68
C ALA A 158 0.62 4.80 -10.23
N VAL A 159 1.90 4.62 -9.87
CA VAL A 159 2.44 4.94 -8.55
C VAL A 159 2.34 6.44 -8.26
N VAL A 160 2.78 7.29 -9.19
CA VAL A 160 2.67 8.77 -9.03
C VAL A 160 1.20 9.18 -8.91
N GLY A 161 0.31 8.59 -9.70
CA GLY A 161 -1.14 8.83 -9.60
C GLY A 161 -1.67 8.47 -8.21
N SER A 162 -1.32 7.29 -7.70
CA SER A 162 -1.70 6.82 -6.36
C SER A 162 -1.18 7.70 -5.23
N CYS A 163 -0.05 8.41 -5.44
CA CYS A 163 0.58 9.30 -4.46
C CYS A 163 0.19 10.78 -4.63
N SER A 164 -0.69 11.14 -5.59
CA SER A 164 -1.04 12.53 -5.91
C SER A 164 -2.05 13.13 -4.93
N ALA A 165 -1.69 13.19 -3.64
CA ALA A 165 -2.52 13.71 -2.55
C ALA A 165 -2.65 15.23 -2.61
N TYR A 166 -3.87 15.75 -2.81
CA TYR A 166 -4.17 17.17 -2.65
C TYR A 166 -4.17 17.57 -1.16
N PRO A 167 -3.61 18.72 -0.76
CA PRO A 167 -3.02 19.79 -1.59
C PRO A 167 -1.50 19.66 -1.77
N PHE A 168 -0.89 18.56 -1.38
CA PHE A 168 0.58 18.40 -1.36
C PHE A 168 1.19 18.16 -2.73
N PHE A 169 0.45 17.51 -3.61
CA PHE A 169 0.88 17.16 -4.96
C PHE A 169 -0.13 17.68 -6.00
N LYS A 170 0.37 17.93 -7.21
CA LYS A 170 -0.50 18.18 -8.36
C LYS A 170 -1.18 16.89 -8.78
N LYS A 171 -2.26 17.02 -9.56
CA LYS A 171 -2.92 15.92 -10.23
C LYS A 171 -2.00 15.23 -11.23
N LYS A 172 -2.10 13.90 -11.33
CA LYS A 172 -1.45 13.12 -12.38
C LYS A 172 -2.44 12.82 -13.49
N PHE A 173 -1.99 12.97 -14.73
CA PHE A 173 -2.70 12.44 -15.88
C PHE A 173 -2.03 11.17 -16.36
N VAL A 174 -2.82 10.11 -16.46
CA VAL A 174 -2.41 8.81 -16.98
C VAL A 174 -3.02 8.64 -18.38
N ILE A 175 -2.22 8.20 -19.32
CA ILE A 175 -2.69 7.87 -20.69
C ILE A 175 -2.84 6.36 -20.78
N THR A 176 -4.04 5.89 -21.12
CA THR A 176 -4.33 4.48 -21.31
C THR A 176 -3.81 3.99 -22.69
N ASP A 177 -3.78 2.67 -22.88
CA ASP A 177 -3.49 2.03 -24.18
C ASP A 177 -4.40 2.50 -25.33
N LYS A 178 -5.62 2.94 -25.00
CA LYS A 178 -6.59 3.50 -25.95
C LYS A 178 -6.46 5.00 -26.19
N GLY A 179 -5.45 5.63 -25.61
CA GLY A 179 -5.24 7.08 -25.70
C GLY A 179 -6.16 7.91 -24.81
N GLU A 180 -6.95 7.28 -23.93
CA GLU A 180 -7.78 8.00 -22.97
C GLU A 180 -6.90 8.68 -21.91
N ARG A 181 -7.14 9.97 -21.65
CA ARG A 181 -6.44 10.77 -20.66
C ARG A 181 -7.26 10.80 -19.37
N ILE A 182 -6.81 10.11 -18.34
CA ILE A 182 -7.49 9.99 -17.05
C ILE A 182 -6.81 10.89 -16.02
N GLU A 183 -7.58 11.73 -15.32
CA GLU A 183 -7.10 12.45 -14.13
C GLU A 183 -7.12 11.53 -12.93
N VAL A 184 -5.93 11.26 -12.36
CA VAL A 184 -5.75 10.40 -11.19
C VAL A 184 -5.29 11.23 -9.99
N ARG A 185 -5.89 10.96 -8.85
CA ARG A 185 -5.52 11.47 -7.53
C ARG A 185 -5.19 10.33 -6.59
N ASP A 186 -4.68 10.69 -5.41
CA ASP A 186 -4.29 9.73 -4.38
C ASP A 186 -5.38 8.71 -4.08
N GLY A 187 -4.96 7.45 -3.96
CA GLY A 187 -5.86 6.35 -3.64
C GLY A 187 -6.47 6.44 -2.25
N GLY A 188 -5.88 7.21 -1.34
CA GLY A 188 -6.37 7.42 0.01
C GLY A 188 -7.74 8.09 0.08
N PHE A 189 -8.19 8.79 -0.97
CA PHE A 189 -9.55 9.31 -1.05
C PHE A 189 -10.59 8.20 -1.18
N VAL A 190 -10.22 7.07 -1.76
CA VAL A 190 -11.11 5.92 -2.01
C VAL A 190 -10.89 4.83 -0.98
N ALA A 191 -9.66 4.37 -0.83
CA ALA A 191 -9.29 3.32 0.10
C ALA A 191 -7.84 3.50 0.57
N ASN A 192 -7.65 4.23 1.66
CA ASN A 192 -6.33 4.37 2.27
C ASN A 192 -5.83 3.03 2.81
N ASN A 193 -6.73 2.17 3.29
CA ASN A 193 -6.50 0.74 3.54
C ASN A 193 -7.10 -0.08 2.40
N PRO A 194 -6.29 -0.65 1.48
CA PRO A 194 -6.80 -1.35 0.32
C PRO A 194 -7.21 -2.81 0.58
N THR A 195 -7.17 -3.29 1.81
CA THR A 195 -7.39 -4.70 2.17
C THR A 195 -8.72 -5.25 1.65
N LEU A 196 -9.79 -4.46 1.73
CA LEU A 196 -11.11 -4.88 1.26
C LEU A 196 -11.10 -5.13 -0.26
N PHE A 197 -10.47 -4.24 -1.04
CA PHE A 197 -10.31 -4.42 -2.49
C PHE A 197 -9.47 -5.65 -2.83
N ALA A 198 -8.39 -5.90 -2.09
CA ALA A 198 -7.54 -7.06 -2.29
C ALA A 198 -8.29 -8.38 -2.01
N ILE A 199 -9.12 -8.43 -0.95
CA ILE A 199 -9.95 -9.59 -0.64
C ILE A 199 -11.00 -9.80 -1.73
N VAL A 200 -11.68 -8.75 -2.19
CA VAL A 200 -12.68 -8.83 -3.26
C VAL A 200 -12.03 -9.34 -4.56
N ASP A 201 -10.83 -8.90 -4.89
CA ASP A 201 -10.11 -9.44 -6.04
C ASP A 201 -9.81 -10.93 -5.88
N ALA A 202 -9.29 -11.33 -4.72
CA ALA A 202 -8.97 -12.74 -4.46
C ALA A 202 -10.22 -13.63 -4.54
N THR A 203 -11.32 -13.21 -3.91
CA THR A 203 -12.52 -14.06 -3.78
C THR A 203 -13.44 -13.98 -5.00
N GLU A 204 -13.73 -12.77 -5.49
CA GLU A 204 -14.76 -12.56 -6.53
C GLU A 204 -14.16 -12.54 -7.95
N SER A 205 -12.92 -12.03 -8.11
CA SER A 205 -12.29 -11.99 -9.44
C SER A 205 -11.47 -13.23 -9.74
N LEU A 206 -10.62 -13.67 -8.79
CA LEU A 206 -9.77 -14.84 -8.95
C LEU A 206 -10.48 -16.15 -8.56
N GLY A 207 -11.63 -16.06 -7.88
CA GLY A 207 -12.47 -17.21 -7.50
C GLY A 207 -11.87 -18.08 -6.39
N ILE A 208 -11.01 -17.51 -5.54
CA ILE A 208 -10.43 -18.23 -4.40
C ILE A 208 -11.48 -18.33 -3.28
N ALA A 209 -11.66 -19.50 -2.71
CA ALA A 209 -12.59 -19.67 -1.59
C ALA A 209 -12.13 -18.83 -0.39
N ARG A 210 -13.06 -18.17 0.29
CA ARG A 210 -12.76 -17.24 1.40
C ARG A 210 -11.91 -17.88 2.50
N ASN A 211 -12.14 -19.15 2.81
CA ASN A 211 -11.38 -19.90 3.79
C ASN A 211 -9.94 -20.24 3.36
N ASP A 212 -9.64 -20.17 2.05
CA ASP A 212 -8.31 -20.45 1.51
C ASP A 212 -7.46 -19.17 1.40
N VAL A 213 -8.06 -17.98 1.61
CA VAL A 213 -7.36 -16.68 1.57
C VAL A 213 -6.74 -16.37 2.93
N ARG A 214 -5.48 -15.94 2.92
CA ARG A 214 -4.74 -15.43 4.09
C ARG A 214 -4.25 -14.03 3.80
N VAL A 215 -4.59 -13.08 4.66
CA VAL A 215 -4.26 -11.67 4.45
C VAL A 215 -3.33 -11.16 5.53
N VAL A 216 -2.20 -10.60 5.12
CA VAL A 216 -1.37 -9.75 5.97
C VAL A 216 -1.64 -8.30 5.56
N SER A 217 -2.25 -7.53 6.45
CA SER A 217 -2.59 -6.13 6.23
C SER A 217 -1.71 -5.25 7.13
N ILE A 218 -0.90 -4.40 6.52
CA ILE A 218 0.05 -3.55 7.23
C ILE A 218 -0.34 -2.08 7.07
N GLY A 219 -0.61 -1.44 8.20
CA GLY A 219 -0.87 -0.01 8.26
C GLY A 219 0.40 0.81 8.49
N VAL A 220 0.19 2.04 8.91
CA VAL A 220 1.27 3.01 9.17
C VAL A 220 1.33 3.46 10.65
N GLY A 221 0.48 2.86 11.50
CA GLY A 221 0.28 3.28 12.88
C GLY A 221 -0.55 4.57 13.03
N GLU A 222 -1.16 4.74 14.20
CA GLU A 222 -1.86 5.96 14.60
C GLU A 222 -1.01 6.73 15.61
N TYR A 223 -0.86 8.03 15.42
CA TYR A 223 0.03 8.88 16.23
C TYR A 223 -0.62 10.18 16.62
N PRO A 224 -0.25 10.77 17.79
CA PRO A 224 -0.66 12.13 18.15
C PRO A 224 -0.17 13.15 17.12
N SER A 225 -0.92 14.22 16.93
CA SER A 225 -0.49 15.32 16.07
C SER A 225 0.73 16.05 16.64
N PRO A 226 1.73 16.39 15.83
CA PRO A 226 2.95 17.04 16.30
C PRO A 226 2.69 18.45 16.83
N LYS A 227 3.32 18.79 17.97
CA LYS A 227 3.35 20.14 18.52
C LYS A 227 4.50 20.92 17.85
N LEU A 228 4.25 21.48 16.68
CA LEU A 228 5.27 22.25 15.94
C LEU A 228 5.38 23.68 16.50
N PRO A 229 6.60 24.32 16.47
CA PRO A 229 6.79 25.71 16.87
C PRO A 229 5.89 26.68 16.11
N ALA A 230 5.51 27.79 16.73
CA ALA A 230 4.56 28.76 16.14
C ALA A 230 5.06 29.39 14.84
N TRP A 231 6.38 29.55 14.68
CA TRP A 231 7.04 30.10 13.51
C TRP A 231 7.26 29.09 12.36
N SER A 232 7.00 27.80 12.61
CA SER A 232 7.17 26.76 11.61
C SER A 232 6.10 26.85 10.53
N LEU A 233 6.49 27.06 9.26
CA LEU A 233 5.58 27.04 8.11
C LEU A 233 4.89 25.68 7.98
N ARG A 234 5.56 24.58 8.32
CA ARG A 234 4.97 23.24 8.40
C ARG A 234 3.76 23.21 9.34
N LYS A 235 3.82 23.93 10.48
CA LYS A 235 2.69 24.04 11.41
C LYS A 235 1.49 24.76 10.78
N TRP A 236 1.75 25.79 9.99
CA TRP A 236 0.69 26.51 9.28
C TRP A 236 0.04 25.59 8.25
N VAL A 237 0.84 24.90 7.43
CA VAL A 237 0.34 23.96 6.43
C VAL A 237 -0.44 22.81 7.08
N SER A 238 0.09 22.19 8.16
CA SER A 238 -0.58 21.08 8.84
C SER A 238 -1.89 21.46 9.53
N LYS A 239 -2.08 22.75 9.84
CA LYS A 239 -3.32 23.29 10.43
C LYS A 239 -4.31 23.84 9.40
N LEU A 240 -3.97 23.87 8.12
CA LEU A 240 -4.95 24.25 7.10
C LEU A 240 -6.16 23.31 7.19
N PRO A 241 -7.39 23.84 7.21
CA PRO A 241 -8.60 23.01 7.32
C PRO A 241 -8.65 21.88 6.28
N THR A 242 -8.17 22.15 5.06
CA THR A 242 -8.10 21.17 3.96
C THR A 242 -7.15 20.01 4.27
N VAL A 243 -6.01 20.26 4.92
CA VAL A 243 -5.02 19.23 5.29
C VAL A 243 -5.56 18.38 6.43
N VAL A 244 -6.10 19.02 7.46
CA VAL A 244 -6.73 18.33 8.60
C VAL A 244 -7.91 17.48 8.12
N PHE A 245 -8.73 18.02 7.23
CA PHE A 245 -9.87 17.30 6.65
C PHE A 245 -9.40 16.08 5.87
N LEU A 246 -8.40 16.22 5.00
CA LEU A 246 -7.83 15.12 4.23
C LEU A 246 -7.32 14.00 5.15
N GLN A 247 -6.51 14.34 6.16
CA GLN A 247 -5.99 13.34 7.10
C GLN A 247 -7.10 12.60 7.82
N LYS A 248 -8.10 13.32 8.35
CA LYS A 248 -9.25 12.71 9.03
C LYS A 248 -10.08 11.83 8.09
N THR A 249 -10.29 12.27 6.85
CA THR A 249 -11.03 11.49 5.86
C THR A 249 -10.31 10.17 5.55
N MET A 250 -8.99 10.20 5.37
CA MET A 250 -8.18 9.00 5.15
C MET A 250 -8.22 8.06 6.36
N GLU A 251 -8.12 8.58 7.58
CA GLU A 251 -8.20 7.77 8.81
C GLU A 251 -9.60 7.15 8.99
N ILE A 252 -10.66 7.94 8.78
CA ILE A 252 -12.05 7.44 8.84
C ILE A 252 -12.27 6.36 7.78
N SER A 253 -11.81 6.58 6.55
CA SER A 253 -11.88 5.58 5.47
C SER A 253 -11.15 4.29 5.86
N THR A 254 -9.95 4.37 6.43
CA THR A 254 -9.18 3.22 6.92
C THR A 254 -9.98 2.40 7.94
N GLN A 255 -10.54 3.06 8.95
CA GLN A 255 -11.33 2.41 10.00
C GLN A 255 -12.62 1.81 9.44
N SER A 256 -13.33 2.53 8.57
CA SER A 256 -14.57 2.06 7.95
C SER A 256 -14.34 0.81 7.10
N MET A 257 -13.28 0.81 6.28
CA MET A 257 -12.92 -0.34 5.45
C MET A 257 -12.54 -1.56 6.30
N ASP A 258 -11.81 -1.38 7.40
CA ASP A 258 -11.47 -2.50 8.30
C ASP A 258 -12.70 -3.04 9.04
N GLN A 259 -13.63 -2.18 9.44
CA GLN A 259 -14.89 -2.63 10.04
C GLN A 259 -15.74 -3.43 9.05
N LEU A 260 -15.91 -2.93 7.81
CA LEU A 260 -16.64 -3.65 6.76
C LEU A 260 -16.00 -5.00 6.47
N ARG A 261 -14.67 -5.06 6.37
CA ARG A 261 -13.94 -6.32 6.20
C ARG A 261 -14.28 -7.32 7.32
N LYS A 262 -14.21 -6.91 8.58
CA LYS A 262 -14.49 -7.78 9.75
C LYS A 262 -15.92 -8.33 9.74
N VAL A 263 -16.87 -7.60 9.19
CA VAL A 263 -18.29 -8.01 9.13
C VAL A 263 -18.57 -8.88 7.91
N ILE A 264 -18.12 -8.44 6.71
CA ILE A 264 -18.48 -9.07 5.43
C ILE A 264 -17.59 -10.27 5.12
N PHE A 265 -16.31 -10.20 5.50
CA PHE A 265 -15.30 -11.22 5.20
C PHE A 265 -14.70 -11.84 6.47
N ARG A 266 -15.54 -12.13 7.45
CA ARG A 266 -15.13 -12.74 8.72
C ARG A 266 -14.47 -14.12 8.55
N GLU A 267 -14.77 -14.81 7.43
CA GLU A 267 -14.18 -16.10 7.08
C GLU A 267 -12.76 -15.95 6.50
N VAL A 268 -12.40 -14.76 6.04
CA VAL A 268 -11.07 -14.48 5.51
C VAL A 268 -10.11 -14.18 6.65
N ALA A 269 -9.24 -15.12 6.93
CA ALA A 269 -8.27 -14.98 8.01
C ALA A 269 -7.30 -13.83 7.71
N THR A 270 -7.24 -12.83 8.60
CA THR A 270 -6.48 -11.60 8.40
C THR A 270 -5.65 -11.26 9.64
N VAL A 271 -4.34 -11.07 9.47
CA VAL A 271 -3.45 -10.46 10.45
C VAL A 271 -3.30 -8.97 10.11
N ARG A 272 -3.69 -8.08 11.03
CA ARG A 272 -3.54 -6.63 10.89
C ARG A 272 -2.40 -6.13 11.75
N ILE A 273 -1.35 -5.58 11.13
CA ILE A 273 -0.21 -4.96 11.80
C ILE A 273 -0.43 -3.44 11.77
N HIS A 274 -0.98 -2.91 12.86
CA HIS A 274 -1.34 -1.49 12.96
C HIS A 274 -1.62 -1.15 14.43
N ALA A 275 -0.71 -0.42 15.06
CA ALA A 275 -0.84 -0.07 16.47
C ALA A 275 -1.17 1.41 16.65
N ARG A 276 -1.76 1.75 17.81
CA ARG A 276 -2.07 3.11 18.22
C ARG A 276 -1.10 3.56 19.30
N TYR A 277 -0.46 4.71 19.08
CA TYR A 277 0.49 5.33 19.98
C TYR A 277 -0.10 6.63 20.52
N THR A 278 -0.08 6.79 21.85
CA THR A 278 -0.71 7.94 22.52
C THR A 278 0.30 8.88 23.19
N HIS A 279 1.54 8.43 23.36
CA HIS A 279 2.58 9.23 24.00
C HIS A 279 2.95 10.45 23.15
N PRO A 280 3.05 11.67 23.74
CA PRO A 280 3.35 12.90 23.01
C PRO A 280 4.67 12.89 22.23
N GLU A 281 5.67 12.15 22.69
CA GLU A 281 6.96 11.96 22.02
C GLU A 281 6.84 11.20 20.69
N MET A 282 5.79 10.40 20.53
CA MET A 282 5.48 9.70 19.29
C MET A 282 4.76 10.58 18.26
N ALA A 283 4.53 11.87 18.59
CA ALA A 283 3.77 12.77 17.73
C ALA A 283 4.43 12.94 16.35
N THR A 284 3.70 12.55 15.31
CA THR A 284 4.15 12.61 13.91
C THR A 284 2.97 12.77 12.96
N ASP A 285 3.27 13.10 11.71
CA ASP A 285 2.29 13.20 10.63
C ASP A 285 2.84 12.66 9.30
N MET A 286 2.02 12.68 8.25
CA MET A 286 2.40 12.20 6.91
C MET A 286 3.51 13.02 6.24
N LEU A 287 3.86 14.21 6.77
CA LEU A 287 4.88 15.12 6.26
C LEU A 287 6.18 15.08 7.07
N GLU A 288 6.38 14.08 7.92
CA GLU A 288 7.59 13.97 8.74
C GLU A 288 8.86 13.87 7.89
N ILE A 289 9.89 14.59 8.28
CA ILE A 289 11.21 14.64 7.61
C ILE A 289 12.37 14.41 8.59
N ASP A 290 12.08 14.36 9.88
CA ASP A 290 13.08 14.11 10.91
C ASP A 290 13.47 12.63 10.89
N MET A 291 14.73 12.36 10.57
CA MET A 291 15.26 11.00 10.40
C MET A 291 15.26 10.18 11.70
N GLU A 292 15.40 10.82 12.86
CA GLU A 292 15.30 10.12 14.15
C GLU A 292 13.88 9.62 14.40
N LYS A 293 12.88 10.49 14.14
CA LYS A 293 11.48 10.11 14.24
C LYS A 293 11.10 9.04 13.22
N LEU A 294 11.59 9.16 11.98
CA LEU A 294 11.36 8.14 10.95
C LEU A 294 12.00 6.79 11.35
N GLY A 295 13.18 6.82 11.96
CA GLY A 295 13.81 5.64 12.55
C GLY A 295 12.99 5.03 13.70
N LEU A 296 12.37 5.88 14.54
CA LEU A 296 11.45 5.42 15.59
C LEU A 296 10.20 4.75 15.00
N LEU A 297 9.60 5.33 13.96
CA LEU A 297 8.47 4.71 13.25
C LEU A 297 8.83 3.33 12.72
N TRP A 298 9.99 3.20 12.09
CA TRP A 298 10.52 1.93 11.57
C TRP A 298 10.64 0.89 12.70
N GLN A 299 11.23 1.28 13.84
CA GLN A 299 11.36 0.38 14.99
C GLN A 299 9.98 -0.05 15.52
N ARG A 300 9.00 0.85 15.61
CA ARG A 300 7.64 0.53 16.06
C ARG A 300 6.91 -0.42 15.12
N GLY A 301 7.16 -0.31 13.81
CA GLY A 301 6.67 -1.28 12.84
C GLY A 301 7.20 -2.69 13.09
N ARG A 302 8.51 -2.81 13.36
CA ARG A 302 9.15 -4.06 13.74
C ARG A 302 8.54 -4.67 15.01
N ASP A 303 8.45 -3.86 16.06
CA ASP A 303 7.91 -4.30 17.36
C ASP A 303 6.49 -4.84 17.20
N CYS A 304 5.62 -4.12 16.49
CA CYS A 304 4.24 -4.55 16.22
C CYS A 304 4.17 -5.85 15.39
N ALA A 305 5.06 -6.03 14.42
CA ALA A 305 5.11 -7.27 13.64
C ALA A 305 5.59 -8.46 14.47
N ARG A 306 6.55 -8.26 15.38
CA ARG A 306 7.00 -9.29 16.32
C ARG A 306 5.90 -9.71 17.30
N GLU A 307 5.10 -8.78 17.78
CA GLU A 307 3.93 -9.09 18.61
C GLU A 307 2.93 -9.99 17.87
N ALA A 308 2.82 -9.84 16.54
CA ALA A 308 1.96 -10.64 15.68
C ALA A 308 2.65 -11.92 15.13
N GLU A 309 3.90 -12.23 15.50
CA GLU A 309 4.71 -13.28 14.88
C GLU A 309 4.01 -14.65 14.89
N SER A 310 3.39 -15.02 16.00
CA SER A 310 2.68 -16.30 16.13
C SER A 310 1.58 -16.47 15.07
N ASP A 311 0.83 -15.40 14.79
CA ASP A 311 -0.23 -15.45 13.79
C ASP A 311 0.33 -15.33 12.36
N LEU A 312 1.40 -14.56 12.17
CA LEU A 312 2.10 -14.50 10.89
C LEU A 312 2.68 -15.86 10.49
N ARG A 313 3.26 -16.62 11.44
CA ARG A 313 3.76 -17.98 11.18
C ARG A 313 2.65 -18.90 10.67
N LYS A 314 1.48 -18.89 11.27
CA LYS A 314 0.32 -19.71 10.82
C LYS A 314 -0.11 -19.39 9.37
N PHE A 315 0.14 -18.16 8.88
CA PHE A 315 -0.27 -17.71 7.57
C PHE A 315 0.82 -17.92 6.51
N LEU A 316 2.07 -17.84 6.93
CA LEU A 316 3.21 -17.71 6.03
C LEU A 316 4.13 -18.93 6.03
N THR A 317 4.13 -19.74 7.05
CA THR A 317 4.87 -21.00 7.08
C THR A 317 3.93 -22.19 6.92
#